data_c85dddb34b2adc9eca3af9a4e4d7270b
#
_entry.id   c85dddb34b2adc9eca3af9a4e4d7270b
#
_cell.length_a   1.000
_cell.length_b   1.000
_cell.length_c   1.000
_cell.angle_alpha   90.00
_cell.angle_beta   90.00
_cell.angle_gamma   90.00
#
_symmetry.space_group_name_H-M   'P 1'
#
loop_
_entity.id
_entity.type
_entity.pdbx_description
1 polymer ?
#
loop_
_entity_poly.entity_id
_entity_poly.type
_entity_poly.pdbx_seq_one_letter_code
_entity_poly.pdbx_strand_id
1 'polypeptide(L)'
;MYKLLIKLLIIFITICPANAKEVSFVSTAPSLTEIMYAIGAQDNLKAVSTQCSYPEEARNKPIIGDTYFINEEMLLKIKPDYFLATDSAEFMINKYKRFGIKPMALKYPNIEAIYDNILKLGKLTGKEKNAETVVKDIKEKIEMAKLSNKSPKKILYVISMEPFITIGGKSFITDVIEKSGNHSITKDLDTFYPSISLEYAINQKPDIIVLDYHCFNKRNISKFFPNSKIITMTKRDSDIIDRPANRIYKSIEFFANIANKN
;
A
#
# COMPACT_ATOMS: atom_id res chain seq x y z
N MET A 1 12.41 17.76 76.73
CA MET A 1 12.70 16.78 75.67
C MET A 1 11.49 16.67 74.73
N TYR A 2 11.40 17.53 73.71
CA TYR A 2 10.31 17.52 72.75
C TYR A 2 10.81 16.91 71.48
N LYS A 3 10.28 15.73 71.07
CA LYS A 3 10.53 15.09 69.79
C LYS A 3 9.68 15.77 68.70
N LEU A 4 10.35 16.52 67.86
CA LEU A 4 9.75 17.17 66.68
C LEU A 4 9.53 16.11 65.61
N LEU A 5 8.28 15.69 65.42
CA LEU A 5 7.86 14.79 64.31
C LEU A 5 7.65 15.65 63.08
N ILE A 6 8.65 15.66 62.16
CA ILE A 6 8.52 16.22 60.82
C ILE A 6 7.75 15.18 59.98
N LYS A 7 6.47 15.44 59.71
CA LYS A 7 5.70 14.72 58.73
C LYS A 7 6.11 15.21 57.33
N LEU A 8 6.92 14.38 56.65
CA LEU A 8 7.26 14.58 55.24
C LEU A 8 6.01 14.26 54.37
N LEU A 9 5.30 15.33 53.97
CA LEU A 9 4.17 15.19 53.03
C LEU A 9 4.72 15.02 51.64
N ILE A 10 4.82 13.76 51.14
CA ILE A 10 5.16 13.47 49.76
C ILE A 10 3.93 13.81 48.90
N ILE A 11 3.95 14.97 48.25
CA ILE A 11 2.97 15.32 47.23
C ILE A 11 3.29 14.51 45.98
N PHE A 12 2.54 13.46 45.75
CA PHE A 12 2.52 12.74 44.48
C PHE A 12 1.84 13.69 43.46
N ILE A 13 2.65 14.49 42.75
CA ILE A 13 2.16 15.21 41.57
C ILE A 13 1.95 14.15 40.49
N THR A 14 0.73 13.65 40.36
CA THR A 14 0.30 12.92 39.17
C THR A 14 0.34 13.93 38.03
N ILE A 15 1.44 13.91 37.28
CA ILE A 15 1.51 14.55 35.95
C ILE A 15 0.51 13.82 35.09
N CYS A 16 -0.72 14.32 35.04
CA CYS A 16 -1.69 13.92 34.06
C CYS A 16 -1.09 14.35 32.71
N PRO A 17 -0.77 13.41 31.77
CA PRO A 17 -0.26 13.82 30.48
C PRO A 17 -1.32 14.74 29.89
N ALA A 18 -0.94 15.97 29.57
CA ALA A 18 -1.80 16.89 28.84
C ALA A 18 -2.34 16.10 27.63
N ASN A 19 -3.66 15.97 27.53
CA ASN A 19 -4.33 15.30 26.40
C ASN A 19 -3.96 16.09 25.16
N ALA A 20 -2.81 15.77 24.55
CA ALA A 20 -2.47 16.26 23.22
C ALA A 20 -3.62 15.83 22.32
N LYS A 21 -4.30 16.77 21.68
CA LYS A 21 -5.41 16.48 20.77
C LYS A 21 -4.95 15.41 19.78
N GLU A 22 -5.59 14.26 19.86
CA GLU A 22 -5.26 13.13 18.99
C GLU A 22 -5.51 13.51 17.55
N VAL A 23 -4.50 13.35 16.70
CA VAL A 23 -4.58 13.72 15.28
C VAL A 23 -5.59 12.81 14.57
N SER A 24 -6.51 13.41 13.83
CA SER A 24 -7.61 12.72 13.18
C SER A 24 -7.44 12.65 11.66
N PHE A 25 -7.84 11.52 11.08
CA PHE A 25 -7.69 11.23 9.66
C PHE A 25 -9.01 10.75 9.04
N VAL A 26 -9.16 11.05 7.75
CA VAL A 26 -10.08 10.37 6.84
C VAL A 26 -9.23 9.76 5.73
N SER A 27 -9.54 8.55 5.27
CA SER A 27 -8.76 7.86 4.25
C SER A 27 -9.64 7.36 3.10
N THR A 28 -9.29 7.72 1.87
CA THR A 28 -9.86 7.11 0.66
C THR A 28 -8.95 6.08 0.01
N ALA A 29 -7.76 5.88 0.55
CA ALA A 29 -6.79 4.92 0.03
C ALA A 29 -6.80 3.63 0.87
N PRO A 30 -7.16 2.46 0.29
CA PRO A 30 -7.11 1.18 0.99
C PRO A 30 -5.75 0.86 1.60
N SER A 31 -4.66 1.12 0.86
CA SER A 31 -3.29 0.89 1.34
C SER A 31 -2.95 1.69 2.59
N LEU A 32 -3.35 2.98 2.64
CA LEU A 32 -3.11 3.83 3.82
C LEU A 32 -3.97 3.43 5.01
N THR A 33 -5.22 3.01 4.76
CA THR A 33 -6.08 2.43 5.79
C THR A 33 -5.44 1.18 6.41
N GLU A 34 -4.91 0.27 5.58
CA GLU A 34 -4.21 -0.93 6.03
C GLU A 34 -2.98 -0.59 6.89
N ILE A 35 -2.20 0.40 6.50
CA ILE A 35 -1.05 0.88 7.28
C ILE A 35 -1.49 1.42 8.63
N MET A 36 -2.55 2.24 8.68
CA MET A 36 -3.05 2.80 9.94
C MET A 36 -3.47 1.71 10.93
N TYR A 37 -4.12 0.65 10.46
CA TYR A 37 -4.44 -0.51 11.30
C TYR A 37 -3.19 -1.27 11.72
N ALA A 38 -2.25 -1.49 10.81
CA ALA A 38 -1.03 -2.26 11.10
C ALA A 38 -0.15 -1.62 12.19
N ILE A 39 -0.11 -0.29 12.25
CA ILE A 39 0.65 0.45 13.27
C ILE A 39 -0.15 0.72 14.56
N GLY A 40 -1.42 0.24 14.64
CA GLY A 40 -2.29 0.47 15.79
C GLY A 40 -2.84 1.89 15.90
N ALA A 41 -3.03 2.56 14.75
CA ALA A 41 -3.57 3.93 14.66
C ALA A 41 -5.02 3.96 14.11
N GLN A 42 -5.76 2.85 14.19
CA GLN A 42 -7.14 2.76 13.71
C GLN A 42 -8.10 3.75 14.37
N ASP A 43 -7.84 4.15 15.61
CA ASP A 43 -8.71 5.09 16.34
C ASP A 43 -8.56 6.53 15.84
N ASN A 44 -7.44 6.82 15.20
CA ASN A 44 -7.20 8.08 14.51
C ASN A 44 -8.03 8.21 13.21
N LEU A 45 -8.41 7.08 12.57
CA LEU A 45 -9.27 7.06 11.40
C LEU A 45 -10.74 7.29 11.78
N LYS A 46 -11.31 8.41 11.34
CA LYS A 46 -12.71 8.79 11.63
C LYS A 46 -13.68 8.33 10.54
N ALA A 47 -13.21 8.20 9.29
CA ALA A 47 -13.98 7.61 8.19
C ALA A 47 -13.03 7.06 7.12
N VAL A 48 -13.56 6.15 6.29
CA VAL A 48 -12.84 5.49 5.20
C VAL A 48 -13.67 5.46 3.92
N SER A 49 -13.09 5.09 2.78
CA SER A 49 -13.86 4.85 1.56
C SER A 49 -14.46 3.44 1.50
N THR A 50 -15.41 3.25 0.57
CA THR A 50 -16.03 1.95 0.29
C THR A 50 -15.01 0.87 -0.13
N GLN A 51 -13.86 1.27 -0.70
CA GLN A 51 -12.79 0.38 -1.12
C GLN A 51 -11.89 -0.09 0.03
N CYS A 52 -11.95 0.56 1.21
CA CYS A 52 -11.16 0.22 2.39
C CYS A 52 -11.74 -1.03 3.09
N SER A 53 -11.48 -2.20 2.52
CA SER A 53 -12.09 -3.47 2.92
C SER A 53 -11.21 -4.36 3.80
N TYR A 54 -9.97 -3.94 4.08
CA TYR A 54 -9.01 -4.68 4.91
C TYR A 54 -8.31 -3.74 5.90
N PRO A 55 -8.06 -4.19 7.16
CA PRO A 55 -8.63 -5.43 7.73
C PRO A 55 -10.16 -5.37 7.78
N GLU A 56 -10.82 -6.47 8.12
CA GLU A 56 -12.29 -6.54 8.09
C GLU A 56 -12.96 -5.48 8.98
N GLU A 57 -12.32 -5.14 10.08
CA GLU A 57 -12.75 -4.11 11.04
C GLU A 57 -12.81 -2.70 10.40
N ALA A 58 -12.05 -2.46 9.33
CA ALA A 58 -12.10 -1.19 8.61
C ALA A 58 -13.49 -0.91 8.01
N ARG A 59 -14.26 -1.97 7.69
CA ARG A 59 -15.63 -1.87 7.18
C ARG A 59 -16.62 -1.30 8.21
N ASN A 60 -16.26 -1.34 9.50
CA ASN A 60 -17.09 -0.79 10.58
C ASN A 60 -16.90 0.72 10.75
N LYS A 61 -15.94 1.33 10.02
CA LYS A 61 -15.76 2.78 10.03
C LYS A 61 -16.84 3.47 9.19
N PRO A 62 -17.23 4.70 9.56
CA PRO A 62 -18.10 5.51 8.72
C PRO A 62 -17.55 5.64 7.29
N ILE A 63 -18.43 5.55 6.30
CA ILE A 63 -18.04 5.61 4.88
C ILE A 63 -18.18 7.05 4.38
N ILE A 64 -17.05 7.64 3.95
CA ILE A 64 -16.97 9.01 3.43
C ILE A 64 -17.30 9.11 1.93
N GLY A 65 -17.48 7.99 1.24
CA GLY A 65 -17.67 7.90 -0.20
C GLY A 65 -16.73 6.88 -0.83
N ASP A 66 -16.33 7.11 -2.06
CA ASP A 66 -15.30 6.32 -2.74
C ASP A 66 -14.06 7.17 -3.05
N THR A 67 -13.19 6.71 -3.96
CA THR A 67 -11.97 7.44 -4.33
C THR A 67 -12.27 8.75 -5.07
N TYR A 68 -13.40 8.84 -5.80
CA TYR A 68 -13.73 9.95 -6.68
C TYR A 68 -14.90 10.80 -6.16
N PHE A 69 -15.84 10.18 -5.47
CA PHE A 69 -17.07 10.82 -4.98
C PHE A 69 -17.06 10.86 -3.45
N ILE A 70 -16.73 12.03 -2.91
CA ILE A 70 -16.64 12.27 -1.47
C ILE A 70 -17.92 12.93 -0.96
N ASN A 71 -18.48 12.41 0.13
CA ASN A 71 -19.54 13.07 0.87
C ASN A 71 -18.95 14.28 1.61
N GLU A 72 -19.03 15.45 0.97
CA GLU A 72 -18.42 16.69 1.48
C GLU A 72 -19.09 17.16 2.78
N GLU A 73 -20.40 16.99 2.92
CA GLU A 73 -21.13 17.33 4.15
C GLU A 73 -20.58 16.54 5.34
N MET A 74 -20.45 15.24 5.17
CA MET A 74 -19.87 14.35 6.20
C MET A 74 -18.42 14.70 6.49
N LEU A 75 -17.61 14.98 5.44
CA LEU A 75 -16.20 15.36 5.60
C LEU A 75 -16.09 16.64 6.43
N LEU A 76 -16.91 17.66 6.12
CA LEU A 76 -16.90 18.94 6.82
C LEU A 76 -17.44 18.82 8.25
N LYS A 77 -18.37 17.91 8.51
CA LYS A 77 -18.87 17.61 9.86
C LYS A 77 -17.80 16.91 10.70
N ILE A 78 -17.07 15.94 10.12
CA ILE A 78 -15.95 15.24 10.80
C ILE A 78 -14.79 16.21 11.04
N LYS A 79 -14.49 17.05 10.06
CA LYS A 79 -13.40 18.03 10.06
C LYS A 79 -12.07 17.41 10.54
N PRO A 80 -11.56 16.38 9.81
CA PRO A 80 -10.32 15.72 10.19
C PRO A 80 -9.13 16.66 10.06
N ASP A 81 -8.05 16.40 10.80
CA ASP A 81 -6.79 17.15 10.65
C ASP A 81 -6.12 16.82 9.31
N TYR A 82 -6.24 15.55 8.83
CA TYR A 82 -5.65 15.08 7.59
C TYR A 82 -6.64 14.28 6.73
N PHE A 83 -6.52 14.47 5.42
CA PHE A 83 -7.20 13.64 4.42
C PHE A 83 -6.14 12.80 3.68
N LEU A 84 -6.15 11.48 3.91
CA LEU A 84 -5.22 10.53 3.30
C LEU A 84 -5.75 10.06 1.95
N ALA A 85 -4.89 10.13 0.93
CA ALA A 85 -5.17 9.59 -0.40
C ALA A 85 -3.87 9.12 -1.07
N THR A 86 -3.99 8.38 -2.18
CA THR A 86 -2.86 8.14 -3.09
C THR A 86 -2.58 9.41 -3.92
N ASP A 87 -1.40 9.50 -4.50
CA ASP A 87 -0.98 10.64 -5.34
C ASP A 87 -1.91 10.88 -6.54
N SER A 88 -2.49 9.83 -7.11
CA SER A 88 -3.49 9.95 -8.19
C SER A 88 -4.71 10.79 -7.80
N ALA A 89 -5.05 10.86 -6.52
CA ALA A 89 -6.17 11.65 -6.00
C ALA A 89 -5.74 13.02 -5.43
N GLU A 90 -4.47 13.40 -5.53
CA GLU A 90 -3.93 14.64 -4.93
C GLU A 90 -4.72 15.88 -5.38
N PHE A 91 -5.01 16.00 -6.66
CA PHE A 91 -5.78 17.12 -7.19
C PHE A 91 -7.15 17.24 -6.53
N MET A 92 -7.83 16.10 -6.32
CA MET A 92 -9.17 16.07 -5.74
C MET A 92 -9.20 16.51 -4.29
N ILE A 93 -8.21 16.09 -3.49
CA ILE A 93 -8.19 16.38 -2.06
C ILE A 93 -7.62 17.77 -1.73
N ASN A 94 -6.88 18.38 -2.64
CA ASN A 94 -6.29 19.71 -2.43
C ASN A 94 -7.33 20.81 -2.20
N LYS A 95 -8.54 20.69 -2.76
CA LYS A 95 -9.64 21.66 -2.55
C LYS A 95 -10.06 21.79 -1.08
N TYR A 96 -9.80 20.77 -0.25
CA TYR A 96 -10.20 20.75 1.16
C TYR A 96 -9.25 21.55 2.08
N LYS A 97 -8.09 22.00 1.56
CA LYS A 97 -7.20 22.94 2.28
C LYS A 97 -7.94 24.19 2.77
N ARG A 98 -8.86 24.72 1.96
CA ARG A 98 -9.67 25.90 2.29
C ARG A 98 -10.56 25.73 3.53
N PHE A 99 -10.81 24.48 3.93
CA PHE A 99 -11.59 24.13 5.13
C PHE A 99 -10.71 23.75 6.33
N GLY A 100 -9.39 23.98 6.23
CA GLY A 100 -8.42 23.65 7.28
C GLY A 100 -8.05 22.16 7.36
N ILE A 101 -8.50 21.34 6.40
CA ILE A 101 -8.13 19.91 6.30
C ILE A 101 -6.83 19.81 5.51
N LYS A 102 -5.81 19.14 6.07
CA LYS A 102 -4.52 18.97 5.41
C LYS A 102 -4.58 17.77 4.45
N PRO A 103 -4.53 17.96 3.12
CA PRO A 103 -4.43 16.85 2.19
C PRO A 103 -3.06 16.18 2.33
N MET A 104 -3.05 14.86 2.32
CA MET A 104 -1.85 14.04 2.38
C MET A 104 -1.93 12.96 1.31
N ALA A 105 -1.44 13.29 0.12
CA ALA A 105 -1.28 12.36 -0.98
C ALA A 105 0.08 11.65 -0.86
N LEU A 106 0.08 10.34 -0.66
CA LEU A 106 1.30 9.56 -0.51
C LEU A 106 1.62 8.80 -1.80
N LYS A 107 2.91 8.82 -2.18
CA LYS A 107 3.44 8.19 -3.38
C LYS A 107 4.08 6.85 -3.05
N TYR A 108 4.07 5.95 -4.02
CA TYR A 108 4.61 4.60 -3.90
C TYR A 108 5.40 4.21 -5.16
N PRO A 109 6.52 4.88 -5.46
CA PRO A 109 7.34 4.52 -6.62
C PRO A 109 8.04 3.17 -6.46
N ASN A 110 8.28 2.74 -5.22
CA ASN A 110 9.00 1.52 -4.87
C ASN A 110 8.63 1.07 -3.44
N ILE A 111 9.20 -0.04 -3.00
CA ILE A 111 8.94 -0.62 -1.67
C ILE A 111 9.52 0.25 -0.54
N GLU A 112 10.64 0.92 -0.76
CA GLU A 112 11.22 1.83 0.23
C GLU A 112 10.27 2.96 0.59
N ALA A 113 9.55 3.51 -0.40
CA ALA A 113 8.54 4.53 -0.16
C ALA A 113 7.36 4.02 0.70
N ILE A 114 7.06 2.72 0.68
CA ILE A 114 6.08 2.11 1.60
C ILE A 114 6.59 2.21 3.04
N TYR A 115 7.87 1.90 3.28
CA TYR A 115 8.48 2.01 4.60
C TYR A 115 8.45 3.45 5.13
N ASP A 116 8.82 4.41 4.27
CA ASP A 116 8.81 5.83 4.61
C ASP A 116 7.39 6.31 4.98
N ASN A 117 6.39 5.86 4.23
CA ASN A 117 4.99 6.19 4.50
C ASN A 117 4.50 5.57 5.82
N ILE A 118 4.90 4.33 6.15
CA ILE A 118 4.59 3.69 7.43
C ILE A 118 5.21 4.49 8.59
N LEU A 119 6.50 4.83 8.49
CA LEU A 119 7.20 5.60 9.53
C LEU A 119 6.62 7.01 9.68
N LYS A 120 6.27 7.67 8.56
CA LYS A 120 5.63 8.98 8.56
C LYS A 120 4.27 8.97 9.28
N LEU A 121 3.43 7.97 9.01
CA LEU A 121 2.14 7.81 9.67
C LEU A 121 2.33 7.45 11.15
N GLY A 122 3.31 6.61 11.49
CA GLY A 122 3.70 6.32 12.86
C GLY A 122 4.03 7.59 13.65
N LYS A 123 4.88 8.45 13.09
CA LYS A 123 5.26 9.73 13.72
C LYS A 123 4.06 10.67 13.91
N LEU A 124 3.16 10.76 12.95
CA LEU A 124 1.97 11.63 13.04
C LEU A 124 0.95 11.14 14.05
N THR A 125 0.93 9.86 14.34
CA THR A 125 -0.05 9.23 15.24
C THR A 125 0.51 8.87 16.61
N GLY A 126 1.80 9.16 16.88
CA GLY A 126 2.47 8.75 18.12
C GLY A 126 2.67 7.23 18.21
N LYS A 127 2.78 6.54 17.06
CA LYS A 127 2.96 5.08 16.95
C LYS A 127 4.31 4.71 16.33
N GLU A 128 5.36 5.48 16.60
CA GLU A 128 6.68 5.33 16.00
C GLU A 128 7.25 3.93 16.21
N LYS A 129 7.23 3.41 17.44
CA LYS A 129 7.75 2.07 17.76
C LYS A 129 7.01 0.95 17.02
N ASN A 130 5.68 1.09 16.89
CA ASN A 130 4.89 0.13 16.14
C ASN A 130 5.23 0.19 14.64
N ALA A 131 5.38 1.40 14.10
CA ALA A 131 5.75 1.59 12.70
C ALA A 131 7.13 0.98 12.38
N GLU A 132 8.13 1.20 13.25
CA GLU A 132 9.45 0.59 13.13
C GLU A 132 9.38 -0.94 13.17
N THR A 133 8.58 -1.49 14.07
CA THR A 133 8.37 -2.94 14.18
C THR A 133 7.73 -3.49 12.91
N VAL A 134 6.69 -2.82 12.37
CA VAL A 134 6.03 -3.22 11.12
C VAL A 134 7.01 -3.19 9.94
N VAL A 135 7.83 -2.14 9.82
CA VAL A 135 8.83 -2.05 8.75
C VAL A 135 9.87 -3.17 8.86
N LYS A 136 10.35 -3.46 10.07
CA LYS A 136 11.30 -4.54 10.31
C LYS A 136 10.71 -5.90 9.90
N ASP A 137 9.49 -6.19 10.34
CA ASP A 137 8.77 -7.44 10.01
C ASP A 137 8.58 -7.60 8.48
N ILE A 138 8.24 -6.52 7.78
CA ILE A 138 8.10 -6.54 6.32
C ILE A 138 9.45 -6.86 5.66
N LYS A 139 10.54 -6.22 6.07
CA LYS A 139 11.87 -6.45 5.50
C LYS A 139 12.32 -7.90 5.68
N GLU A 140 12.14 -8.45 6.88
CA GLU A 140 12.49 -9.86 7.18
C GLU A 140 11.69 -10.83 6.30
N LYS A 141 10.38 -10.61 6.15
CA LYS A 141 9.52 -11.44 5.28
C LYS A 141 9.87 -11.33 3.81
N ILE A 142 10.27 -10.15 3.34
CA ILE A 142 10.73 -9.95 1.96
C ILE A 142 12.00 -10.75 1.68
N GLU A 143 12.99 -10.70 2.59
CA GLU A 143 14.22 -11.48 2.42
C GLU A 143 13.94 -13.00 2.44
N MET A 144 13.05 -13.46 3.29
CA MET A 144 12.62 -14.86 3.31
C MET A 144 11.95 -15.27 1.99
N ALA A 145 11.04 -14.43 1.46
CA ALA A 145 10.36 -14.70 0.20
C ALA A 145 11.33 -14.73 -0.98
N LYS A 146 12.29 -13.79 -1.04
CA LYS A 146 13.34 -13.75 -2.05
C LYS A 146 14.19 -15.04 -2.03
N LEU A 147 14.61 -15.47 -0.85
CA LEU A 147 15.40 -16.69 -0.68
C LEU A 147 14.64 -17.95 -1.08
N SER A 148 13.31 -17.93 -1.08
CA SER A 148 12.46 -19.03 -1.51
C SER A 148 12.44 -19.20 -3.03
N ASN A 149 12.76 -18.16 -3.83
CA ASN A 149 12.83 -18.27 -5.28
C ASN A 149 14.09 -19.02 -5.70
N LYS A 150 13.92 -20.24 -6.24
CA LYS A 150 15.02 -21.11 -6.71
C LYS A 150 15.21 -21.07 -8.23
N SER A 151 14.31 -20.41 -8.96
CA SER A 151 14.31 -20.42 -10.42
C SER A 151 13.87 -19.05 -10.97
N PRO A 152 14.76 -18.03 -10.98
CA PRO A 152 14.44 -16.71 -11.51
C PRO A 152 13.82 -16.76 -12.90
N LYS A 153 12.76 -15.99 -13.13
CA LYS A 153 11.98 -15.98 -14.38
C LYS A 153 11.87 -14.56 -14.93
N LYS A 154 11.76 -14.48 -16.26
CA LYS A 154 11.36 -13.25 -16.96
C LYS A 154 9.84 -13.13 -16.92
N ILE A 155 9.35 -12.05 -16.33
CA ILE A 155 7.91 -11.83 -16.11
C ILE A 155 7.43 -10.67 -16.98
N LEU A 156 6.34 -10.89 -17.69
CA LEU A 156 5.51 -9.86 -18.30
C LEU A 156 4.23 -9.71 -17.46
N TYR A 157 4.03 -8.53 -16.87
CA TYR A 157 2.78 -8.20 -16.16
C TYR A 157 1.87 -7.38 -17.08
N VAL A 158 0.66 -7.87 -17.34
CA VAL A 158 -0.28 -7.25 -18.30
C VAL A 158 -1.49 -6.68 -17.56
N ILE A 159 -1.71 -5.39 -17.72
CA ILE A 159 -2.86 -4.67 -17.13
C ILE A 159 -4.04 -4.68 -18.11
N SER A 160 -3.78 -4.50 -19.40
CA SER A 160 -4.81 -4.49 -20.45
C SER A 160 -4.28 -5.11 -21.73
N MET A 161 -5.15 -5.76 -22.47
CA MET A 161 -4.80 -6.34 -23.77
C MET A 161 -5.10 -5.38 -24.94
N GLU A 162 -6.05 -4.46 -24.79
CA GLU A 162 -6.46 -3.50 -25.82
C GLU A 162 -6.79 -2.15 -25.18
N PRO A 163 -5.88 -1.17 -25.26
CA PRO A 163 -4.50 -1.26 -25.74
C PRO A 163 -3.64 -2.18 -24.88
N PHE A 164 -2.50 -2.70 -25.42
CA PHE A 164 -1.64 -3.62 -24.70
C PHE A 164 -0.78 -2.83 -23.68
N ILE A 165 -1.28 -2.73 -22.47
CA ILE A 165 -0.68 -1.97 -21.37
C ILE A 165 -0.03 -2.92 -20.37
N THR A 166 1.20 -2.60 -19.98
CA THR A 166 1.99 -3.30 -18.98
C THR A 166 2.46 -2.33 -17.89
N ILE A 167 3.23 -2.83 -16.92
CA ILE A 167 3.95 -2.02 -15.95
C ILE A 167 5.32 -1.61 -16.52
N GLY A 168 5.81 -0.43 -16.19
CA GLY A 168 7.15 0.04 -16.54
C GLY A 168 8.06 0.17 -15.31
N GLY A 169 9.28 0.67 -15.53
CA GLY A 169 10.31 0.78 -14.49
C GLY A 169 9.93 1.69 -13.31
N LYS A 170 9.00 2.63 -13.51
CA LYS A 170 8.51 3.52 -12.44
C LYS A 170 7.37 2.91 -11.59
N SER A 171 6.85 1.74 -11.96
CA SER A 171 5.80 1.06 -11.19
C SER A 171 6.39 0.32 -9.98
N PHE A 172 5.77 0.48 -8.81
CA PHE A 172 6.18 -0.30 -7.62
C PHE A 172 6.02 -1.81 -7.82
N ILE A 173 5.12 -2.25 -8.71
CA ILE A 173 4.96 -3.68 -9.04
C ILE A 173 6.22 -4.22 -9.74
N THR A 174 6.90 -3.40 -10.54
CA THR A 174 8.20 -3.75 -11.11
C THR A 174 9.23 -4.00 -10.01
N ASP A 175 9.31 -3.11 -9.00
CA ASP A 175 10.20 -3.29 -7.85
C ASP A 175 9.86 -4.56 -7.05
N VAL A 176 8.56 -4.88 -6.89
CA VAL A 176 8.09 -6.13 -6.28
C VAL A 176 8.59 -7.36 -7.04
N ILE A 177 8.49 -7.36 -8.38
CA ILE A 177 8.97 -8.46 -9.22
C ILE A 177 10.48 -8.64 -9.06
N GLU A 178 11.26 -7.54 -9.17
CA GLU A 178 12.72 -7.60 -9.03
C GLU A 178 13.12 -8.09 -7.62
N LYS A 179 12.47 -7.58 -6.56
CA LYS A 179 12.75 -8.00 -5.18
C LYS A 179 12.30 -9.44 -4.87
N SER A 180 11.42 -10.03 -5.68
CA SER A 180 11.09 -11.46 -5.58
C SER A 180 12.17 -12.38 -6.18
N GLY A 181 13.23 -11.81 -6.74
CA GLY A 181 14.29 -12.54 -7.43
C GLY A 181 13.95 -12.90 -8.88
N ASN A 182 12.89 -12.33 -9.44
CA ASN A 182 12.51 -12.43 -10.85
C ASN A 182 12.93 -11.17 -11.62
N HIS A 183 12.67 -11.13 -12.92
CA HIS A 183 12.99 -10.00 -13.79
C HIS A 183 11.76 -9.55 -14.58
N SER A 184 11.36 -8.28 -14.38
CA SER A 184 10.36 -7.66 -15.23
C SER A 184 10.96 -7.33 -16.59
N ILE A 185 10.34 -7.82 -17.69
CA ILE A 185 10.86 -7.56 -19.05
C ILE A 185 10.69 -6.10 -19.49
N THR A 186 9.99 -5.30 -18.72
CA THR A 186 9.66 -3.90 -19.00
C THR A 186 10.27 -2.92 -18.01
N LYS A 187 11.21 -3.39 -17.15
CA LYS A 187 11.84 -2.55 -16.10
C LYS A 187 12.60 -1.35 -16.64
N ASP A 188 13.13 -1.45 -17.86
CA ASP A 188 13.94 -0.38 -18.49
C ASP A 188 13.06 0.68 -19.17
N LEU A 189 11.74 0.50 -19.21
CA LEU A 189 10.81 1.50 -19.73
C LEU A 189 10.55 2.58 -18.67
N ASP A 190 11.05 3.79 -18.89
CA ASP A 190 11.02 4.91 -17.92
C ASP A 190 9.63 5.55 -17.78
N THR A 191 8.63 4.74 -17.49
CA THR A 191 7.23 5.16 -17.28
C THR A 191 6.53 4.23 -16.30
N PHE A 192 5.33 4.61 -15.82
CA PHE A 192 4.52 3.76 -14.92
C PHE A 192 3.80 2.65 -15.66
N TYR A 193 3.07 2.99 -16.73
CA TYR A 193 2.16 2.09 -17.44
C TYR A 193 2.31 2.27 -18.97
N PRO A 194 3.37 1.72 -19.57
CA PRO A 194 3.59 1.84 -21.02
C PRO A 194 2.59 1.00 -21.80
N SER A 195 2.17 1.54 -22.94
CA SER A 195 1.61 0.74 -24.01
C SER A 195 2.76 0.20 -24.86
N ILE A 196 2.82 -1.11 -25.05
CA ILE A 196 3.86 -1.79 -25.83
C ILE A 196 3.25 -2.52 -27.02
N SER A 197 4.06 -2.84 -28.03
CA SER A 197 3.63 -3.72 -29.12
C SER A 197 3.71 -5.17 -28.69
N LEU A 198 2.84 -6.01 -29.30
CA LEU A 198 2.90 -7.45 -29.09
C LEU A 198 4.26 -8.02 -29.56
N GLU A 199 4.81 -7.47 -30.64
CA GLU A 199 6.13 -7.84 -31.17
C GLU A 199 7.24 -7.57 -30.14
N TYR A 200 7.24 -6.40 -29.49
CA TYR A 200 8.17 -6.11 -28.41
C TYR A 200 8.10 -7.17 -27.31
N ALA A 201 6.89 -7.48 -26.85
CA ALA A 201 6.69 -8.47 -25.78
C ALA A 201 7.17 -9.86 -26.18
N ILE A 202 6.90 -10.30 -27.42
CA ILE A 202 7.36 -11.61 -27.96
C ILE A 202 8.90 -11.67 -28.01
N ASN A 203 9.54 -10.59 -28.48
CA ASN A 203 11.00 -10.52 -28.60
C ASN A 203 11.72 -10.59 -27.24
N GLN A 204 11.07 -10.15 -26.16
CA GLN A 204 11.60 -10.26 -24.79
C GLN A 204 11.59 -11.70 -24.25
N LYS A 205 10.80 -12.61 -24.86
CA LYS A 205 10.68 -14.03 -24.48
C LYS A 205 10.39 -14.21 -23.00
N PRO A 206 9.24 -13.72 -22.48
CA PRO A 206 8.87 -13.91 -21.09
C PRO A 206 8.66 -15.40 -20.77
N ASP A 207 9.13 -15.84 -19.62
CA ASP A 207 8.86 -17.20 -19.10
C ASP A 207 7.44 -17.29 -18.53
N ILE A 208 6.99 -16.20 -17.87
CA ILE A 208 5.69 -16.12 -17.23
C ILE A 208 5.00 -14.82 -17.67
N ILE A 209 3.72 -14.94 -17.99
CA ILE A 209 2.83 -13.82 -18.25
C ILE A 209 1.78 -13.77 -17.14
N VAL A 210 1.75 -12.70 -16.39
CA VAL A 210 0.77 -12.45 -15.35
C VAL A 210 -0.28 -11.49 -15.90
N LEU A 211 -1.52 -11.95 -16.00
CA LEU A 211 -2.66 -11.13 -16.39
C LEU A 211 -3.32 -10.59 -15.13
N ASP A 212 -3.35 -9.27 -15.00
CA ASP A 212 -4.04 -8.57 -13.92
C ASP A 212 -5.52 -9.00 -13.83
N TYR A 213 -6.09 -8.93 -12.63
CA TYR A 213 -7.52 -9.25 -12.44
C TYR A 213 -8.42 -8.36 -13.29
N HIS A 214 -8.09 -7.08 -13.41
CA HIS A 214 -8.83 -6.09 -14.22
C HIS A 214 -8.48 -6.12 -15.70
N CYS A 215 -7.59 -7.03 -16.13
CA CYS A 215 -7.26 -7.20 -17.53
C CYS A 215 -8.49 -7.68 -18.32
N PHE A 216 -9.07 -6.78 -19.08
CA PHE A 216 -10.17 -7.09 -19.99
C PHE A 216 -9.65 -7.71 -21.29
N ASN A 217 -10.53 -8.43 -22.01
CA ASN A 217 -10.21 -9.07 -23.30
C ASN A 217 -9.01 -10.04 -23.24
N LYS A 218 -8.99 -10.94 -22.26
CA LYS A 218 -7.97 -12.00 -22.09
C LYS A 218 -7.93 -12.98 -23.29
N ARG A 219 -8.09 -12.44 -24.52
CA ARG A 219 -8.11 -13.23 -25.74
C ARG A 219 -6.81 -14.00 -25.86
N ASN A 220 -6.92 -15.26 -25.85
CA ASN A 220 -5.99 -16.32 -26.35
C ASN A 220 -4.51 -15.88 -26.48
N ILE A 221 -4.00 -15.15 -25.44
CA ILE A 221 -2.60 -14.66 -25.40
C ILE A 221 -1.62 -15.84 -25.58
N SER A 222 -2.02 -17.05 -25.18
CA SER A 222 -1.23 -18.28 -25.35
C SER A 222 -0.83 -18.58 -26.81
N LYS A 223 -1.60 -18.12 -27.78
CA LYS A 223 -1.25 -18.29 -29.21
C LYS A 223 0.02 -17.52 -29.58
N PHE A 224 0.25 -16.39 -28.93
CA PHE A 224 1.41 -15.55 -29.21
C PHE A 224 2.63 -15.91 -28.33
N PHE A 225 2.39 -16.62 -27.21
CA PHE A 225 3.42 -17.02 -26.26
C PHE A 225 3.31 -18.50 -25.92
N PRO A 226 3.58 -19.40 -26.88
CA PRO A 226 3.37 -20.84 -26.71
C PRO A 226 4.28 -21.46 -25.64
N ASN A 227 5.41 -20.83 -25.36
CA ASN A 227 6.40 -21.30 -24.38
C ASN A 227 6.31 -20.58 -23.02
N SER A 228 5.39 -19.64 -22.85
CA SER A 228 5.21 -18.91 -21.61
C SER A 228 4.10 -19.51 -20.78
N LYS A 229 4.31 -19.59 -19.47
CA LYS A 229 3.26 -19.91 -18.51
C LYS A 229 2.36 -18.69 -18.30
N ILE A 230 1.05 -18.87 -18.48
CA ILE A 230 0.08 -17.78 -18.31
C ILE A 230 -0.63 -17.94 -16.97
N ILE A 231 -0.62 -16.90 -16.18
CA ILE A 231 -1.27 -16.81 -14.86
C ILE A 231 -2.27 -15.68 -14.90
N THR A 232 -3.52 -15.98 -14.64
CA THR A 232 -4.56 -14.97 -14.45
C THR A 232 -4.77 -14.74 -12.96
N MET A 233 -4.60 -13.51 -12.52
CA MET A 233 -4.83 -13.14 -11.12
C MET A 233 -6.30 -13.24 -10.75
N THR A 234 -6.56 -13.72 -9.53
CA THR A 234 -7.85 -13.59 -8.88
C THR A 234 -8.01 -12.18 -8.27
N LYS A 235 -9.25 -11.82 -7.92
CA LYS A 235 -9.49 -10.57 -7.18
C LYS A 235 -8.65 -10.50 -5.88
N ARG A 236 -8.48 -11.63 -5.20
CA ARG A 236 -7.67 -11.70 -3.97
C ARG A 236 -6.20 -11.39 -4.24
N ASP A 237 -5.65 -11.88 -5.35
CA ASP A 237 -4.26 -11.61 -5.74
C ASP A 237 -4.08 -10.13 -6.06
N SER A 238 -5.00 -9.53 -6.83
CA SER A 238 -5.01 -8.10 -7.14
C SER A 238 -5.12 -7.25 -5.87
N ASP A 239 -6.03 -7.59 -4.96
CA ASP A 239 -6.17 -6.88 -3.67
C ASP A 239 -4.88 -6.89 -2.81
N ILE A 240 -3.97 -7.81 -3.06
CA ILE A 240 -2.67 -7.89 -2.39
C ILE A 240 -1.61 -7.14 -3.19
N ILE A 241 -1.53 -7.39 -4.51
CA ILE A 241 -0.46 -6.88 -5.38
C ILE A 241 -0.63 -5.39 -5.67
N ASP A 242 -1.87 -4.93 -5.87
CA ASP A 242 -2.15 -3.54 -6.24
C ASP A 242 -2.18 -2.57 -5.05
N ARG A 243 -2.02 -3.10 -3.81
CA ARG A 243 -2.04 -2.29 -2.59
C ARG A 243 -0.67 -2.18 -1.95
N PRO A 244 0.05 -1.06 -2.17
CA PRO A 244 1.35 -0.79 -1.54
C PRO A 244 1.17 -0.49 -0.04
N ALA A 245 1.12 -1.54 0.77
CA ALA A 245 0.85 -1.48 2.20
C ALA A 245 1.75 -2.44 3.00
N ASN A 246 1.46 -2.60 4.29
CA ASN A 246 2.18 -3.51 5.18
C ASN A 246 2.18 -4.98 4.73
N ARG A 247 1.27 -5.37 3.82
CA ARG A 247 1.20 -6.74 3.26
C ARG A 247 2.02 -6.94 1.99
N ILE A 248 2.84 -5.98 1.57
CA ILE A 248 3.61 -6.02 0.32
C ILE A 248 4.52 -7.25 0.21
N TYR A 249 4.97 -7.82 1.33
CA TYR A 249 5.72 -9.07 1.34
C TYR A 249 4.94 -10.23 0.69
N LYS A 250 3.60 -10.26 0.79
CA LYS A 250 2.77 -11.28 0.12
C LYS A 250 2.79 -11.18 -1.40
N SER A 251 2.97 -9.97 -1.92
CA SER A 251 3.16 -9.75 -3.35
C SER A 251 4.49 -10.35 -3.81
N ILE A 252 5.54 -10.19 -3.01
CA ILE A 252 6.85 -10.79 -3.28
C ILE A 252 6.78 -12.31 -3.19
N GLU A 253 6.12 -12.85 -2.16
CA GLU A 253 5.86 -14.29 -2.03
C GLU A 253 5.10 -14.85 -3.24
N PHE A 254 4.10 -14.12 -3.74
CA PHE A 254 3.36 -14.53 -4.93
C PHE A 254 4.29 -14.70 -6.13
N PHE A 255 5.11 -13.68 -6.45
CA PHE A 255 6.02 -13.73 -7.60
C PHE A 255 7.14 -14.77 -7.40
N ALA A 256 7.67 -14.95 -6.20
CA ALA A 256 8.63 -16.01 -5.91
C ALA A 256 8.01 -17.41 -6.10
N ASN A 257 6.78 -17.61 -5.65
CA ASN A 257 6.09 -18.89 -5.72
C ASN A 257 5.70 -19.29 -7.14
N ILE A 258 5.25 -18.34 -7.97
CA ILE A 258 4.88 -18.67 -9.38
C ILE A 258 6.09 -19.05 -10.22
N ALA A 259 7.28 -18.55 -9.87
CA ALA A 259 8.53 -18.91 -10.52
C ALA A 259 8.97 -20.34 -10.20
N ASN A 260 8.70 -20.83 -9.00
CA ASN A 260 9.08 -22.18 -8.54
C ASN A 260 8.12 -23.28 -9.02
N LYS A 261 6.91 -22.93 -9.41
CA LYS A 261 5.93 -23.91 -9.93
C LYS A 261 6.24 -24.21 -11.38
N ASN A 262 6.68 -25.41 -11.66
CA ASN A 262 6.82 -25.95 -13.04
C ASN A 262 5.47 -26.07 -13.74
#